data_89a41cb5e6117bab7bbb12c5c282e055
#
_entry.id   89a41cb5e6117bab7bbb12c5c282e055
#
_cell.length_a   1.000
_cell.length_b   1.000
_cell.length_c   1.000
_cell.angle_alpha   90.00
_cell.angle_beta   90.00
_cell.angle_gamma   90.00
#
_symmetry.space_group_name_H-M   'P 1'
#
loop_
_entity.id
_entity.type
_entity.pdbx_description
1 polymer ?
#
loop_
_entity_poly.entity_id
_entity_poly.type
_entity_poly.pdbx_seq_one_letter_code
_entity_poly.pdbx_strand_id
1 'polypeptide(L)'
;SALDPLKFEESYRQWVQSILKCYSGHIAIDGKTIRGAYESEQDKRHRKQGVLPDSNTGKYKLHVISAFATELGISLGQLCTQEKENEIVVIPELLDMLCIKDCIITIDALGCQRTIAEKVIKGEGDYIFIVKDNQPKLKEIVLSVTESIVSKGTTVRFDKYETHEEGHGRNESRICYCCNDPGFLGADIRKKWKNIQSFGYIENTRNTNKGTTVEKRCFISSLEPDAQKI
;
A
#
# COMPACT_ATOMS: atom_id res chain seq x y z
N SER A 1 -34.37 -2.23 18.47
CA SER A 1 -33.70 -0.93 18.40
C SER A 1 -32.51 -1.07 17.48
N ALA A 2 -32.50 -0.38 16.37
CA ALA A 2 -31.35 -0.35 15.48
C ALA A 2 -30.23 0.43 16.18
N LEU A 3 -29.02 -0.08 16.08
CA LEU A 3 -27.81 0.61 16.52
C LEU A 3 -27.71 1.94 15.75
N ASP A 4 -27.46 3.04 16.43
CA ASP A 4 -27.20 4.33 15.77
C ASP A 4 -25.83 4.24 15.08
N PRO A 5 -25.75 4.32 13.74
CA PRO A 5 -24.50 4.12 13.02
C PRO A 5 -23.42 5.14 13.38
N LEU A 6 -23.81 6.39 13.66
CA LEU A 6 -22.87 7.47 13.98
C LEU A 6 -22.25 7.26 15.37
N LYS A 7 -23.06 6.86 16.36
CA LYS A 7 -22.56 6.56 17.70
C LYS A 7 -21.70 5.30 17.72
N PHE A 8 -22.04 4.31 16.90
CA PHE A 8 -21.22 3.12 16.74
C PHE A 8 -19.84 3.48 16.14
N GLU A 9 -19.86 4.27 15.08
CA GLU A 9 -18.61 4.71 14.42
C GLU A 9 -17.72 5.51 15.37
N GLU A 10 -18.30 6.42 16.15
CA GLU A 10 -17.56 7.20 17.14
C GLU A 10 -16.95 6.31 18.23
N SER A 11 -17.70 5.36 18.77
CA SER A 11 -17.22 4.39 19.76
C SER A 11 -16.11 3.50 19.20
N TYR A 12 -16.28 3.06 17.95
CA TYR A 12 -15.27 2.27 17.24
C TYR A 12 -13.97 3.06 17.04
N ARG A 13 -14.07 4.32 16.63
CA ARG A 13 -12.89 5.20 16.48
C ARG A 13 -12.15 5.41 17.80
N GLN A 14 -12.87 5.65 18.90
CA GLN A 14 -12.26 5.79 20.23
C GLN A 14 -11.53 4.52 20.66
N TRP A 15 -12.15 3.37 20.41
CA TRP A 15 -11.53 2.07 20.70
C TRP A 15 -10.26 1.84 19.84
N VAL A 16 -10.32 2.08 18.55
CA VAL A 16 -9.17 1.98 17.64
C VAL A 16 -8.04 2.92 18.08
N GLN A 17 -8.36 4.17 18.42
CA GLN A 17 -7.35 5.13 18.91
C GLN A 17 -6.67 4.63 20.20
N SER A 18 -7.39 3.94 21.08
CA SER A 18 -6.79 3.37 22.28
C SER A 18 -5.79 2.27 21.96
N ILE A 19 -6.04 1.47 20.93
CA ILE A 19 -5.13 0.43 20.43
C ILE A 19 -3.92 1.04 19.76
N LEU A 20 -4.13 2.02 18.87
CA LEU A 20 -3.08 2.66 18.08
C LEU A 20 -2.02 3.39 18.91
N LYS A 21 -2.36 3.83 20.12
CA LYS A 21 -1.38 4.44 21.03
C LYS A 21 -0.23 3.51 21.41
N CYS A 22 -0.43 2.21 21.30
CA CYS A 22 0.53 1.17 21.68
C CYS A 22 0.90 0.25 20.51
N TYR A 23 0.38 0.50 19.31
CA TYR A 23 0.60 -0.34 18.14
C TYR A 23 1.80 0.16 17.34
N SER A 24 2.75 -0.72 17.11
CA SER A 24 3.93 -0.50 16.27
C SER A 24 4.09 -1.70 15.35
N GLY A 25 3.25 -1.78 14.34
CA GLY A 25 3.20 -2.93 13.44
C GLY A 25 2.94 -2.50 11.99
N HIS A 26 2.55 -3.45 11.16
CA HIS A 26 2.31 -3.22 9.75
C HIS A 26 0.86 -2.78 9.52
N ILE A 27 0.70 -1.64 8.84
CA ILE A 27 -0.59 -1.10 8.38
C ILE A 27 -0.63 -1.18 6.85
N ALA A 28 -1.48 -2.05 6.33
CA ALA A 28 -1.75 -2.13 4.90
C ALA A 28 -2.89 -1.18 4.52
N ILE A 29 -2.68 -0.33 3.52
CA ILE A 29 -3.71 0.54 2.96
C ILE A 29 -4.08 0.01 1.59
N ASP A 30 -5.36 -0.32 1.40
CA ASP A 30 -5.91 -0.85 0.16
C ASP A 30 -7.24 -0.19 -0.18
N GLY A 31 -7.45 0.03 -1.48
CA GLY A 31 -8.68 0.58 -2.04
C GLY A 31 -9.51 -0.48 -2.74
N LYS A 32 -10.80 -0.59 -2.38
CA LYS A 32 -11.71 -1.56 -2.97
C LYS A 32 -12.98 -0.91 -3.49
N THR A 33 -13.27 -1.13 -4.77
CA THR A 33 -14.54 -0.73 -5.36
C THR A 33 -15.64 -1.73 -4.96
N ILE A 34 -16.65 -1.25 -4.25
CA ILE A 34 -17.84 -2.04 -3.91
C ILE A 34 -18.77 -2.02 -5.12
N ARG A 35 -18.91 -3.18 -5.75
CA ARG A 35 -19.80 -3.35 -6.90
C ARG A 35 -21.22 -3.63 -6.40
N GLY A 36 -22.21 -2.89 -6.94
CA GLY A 36 -23.63 -3.11 -6.63
C GLY A 36 -24.10 -2.43 -5.36
N ALA A 37 -23.41 -1.41 -4.87
CA ALA A 37 -23.96 -0.50 -3.88
C ALA A 37 -25.18 0.21 -4.49
N TYR A 38 -26.30 0.20 -3.76
CA TYR A 38 -27.53 0.90 -4.13
C TYR A 38 -27.72 2.09 -3.21
N GLU A 39 -28.16 3.21 -3.79
CA GLU A 39 -28.57 4.37 -3.00
C GLU A 39 -29.84 4.00 -2.22
N SER A 40 -29.84 4.23 -0.91
CA SER A 40 -31.05 4.17 -0.13
C SER A 40 -31.96 5.39 -0.43
N GLU A 41 -33.27 5.28 -0.18
CA GLU A 41 -34.18 6.43 -0.32
C GLU A 41 -33.83 7.61 0.61
N GLN A 42 -33.05 7.36 1.68
CA GLN A 42 -32.55 8.42 2.57
C GLN A 42 -31.36 9.17 1.95
N ASP A 43 -30.51 8.48 1.19
CA ASP A 43 -29.34 9.10 0.52
C ASP A 43 -29.78 10.01 -0.63
N LYS A 44 -30.92 9.74 -1.26
CA LYS A 44 -31.53 10.62 -2.26
C LYS A 44 -31.85 12.01 -1.71
N ARG A 45 -32.08 12.16 -0.41
CA ARG A 45 -32.33 13.45 0.25
C ARG A 45 -31.05 14.26 0.49
N HIS A 46 -29.88 13.63 0.60
CA HIS A 46 -28.58 14.26 0.77
C HIS A 46 -27.90 14.63 -0.55
N ARG A 47 -28.56 14.46 -1.67
CA ARG A 47 -28.13 14.71 -3.05
C ARG A 47 -27.67 16.14 -3.39
N LYS A 48 -27.49 17.01 -2.43
CA LYS A 48 -27.02 18.39 -2.66
C LYS A 48 -25.53 18.50 -3.08
N GLN A 49 -24.81 17.40 -3.23
CA GLN A 49 -23.37 17.38 -3.51
C GLN A 49 -22.98 16.58 -4.78
N GLY A 50 -23.78 16.63 -5.84
CA GLY A 50 -23.25 16.39 -7.19
C GLY A 50 -22.89 14.96 -7.59
N VAL A 51 -23.28 13.93 -6.84
CA VAL A 51 -23.07 12.52 -7.20
C VAL A 51 -24.15 12.09 -8.20
N LEU A 52 -23.78 11.85 -9.43
CA LEU A 52 -24.69 11.28 -10.43
C LEU A 52 -24.54 9.74 -10.42
N PRO A 53 -25.65 8.97 -10.43
CA PRO A 53 -25.59 7.54 -10.65
C PRO A 53 -25.04 7.24 -12.05
N ASP A 54 -24.38 6.08 -12.19
CA ASP A 54 -24.04 5.57 -13.51
C ASP A 54 -25.31 5.52 -14.37
N SER A 55 -25.31 6.26 -15.47
CA SER A 55 -26.47 6.57 -16.29
C SER A 55 -27.21 5.34 -16.83
N ASN A 56 -26.59 4.16 -16.79
CA ASN A 56 -27.13 2.92 -17.34
C ASN A 56 -27.72 1.94 -16.31
N THR A 57 -27.39 2.04 -15.02
CA THR A 57 -27.77 1.00 -14.05
C THR A 57 -28.35 1.52 -12.75
N GLY A 58 -28.35 2.82 -12.47
CA GLY A 58 -28.76 3.39 -11.18
C GLY A 58 -27.86 2.96 -10.00
N LYS A 59 -26.69 2.38 -10.28
CA LYS A 59 -25.75 1.87 -9.27
C LYS A 59 -24.64 2.89 -9.04
N TYR A 60 -24.31 3.10 -7.78
CA TYR A 60 -23.14 3.91 -7.41
C TYR A 60 -21.91 3.03 -7.35
N LYS A 61 -20.80 3.53 -7.85
CA LYS A 61 -19.49 2.95 -7.57
C LYS A 61 -18.97 3.58 -6.30
N LEU A 62 -19.11 2.87 -5.19
CA LEU A 62 -18.50 3.26 -3.93
C LEU A 62 -17.10 2.66 -3.88
N HIS A 63 -16.10 3.51 -3.72
CA HIS A 63 -14.73 3.09 -3.53
C HIS A 63 -14.33 3.34 -2.09
N VAL A 64 -13.92 2.28 -1.37
CA VAL A 64 -13.55 2.32 0.05
C VAL A 64 -12.06 2.12 0.16
N ILE A 65 -11.39 3.03 0.84
CA ILE A 65 -9.98 2.93 1.19
C ILE A 65 -9.91 2.60 2.67
N SER A 66 -9.22 1.51 3.00
CA SER A 66 -9.12 0.96 4.36
C SER A 66 -7.68 0.90 4.81
N ALA A 67 -7.42 1.22 6.07
CA ALA A 67 -6.19 0.95 6.76
C ALA A 67 -6.37 -0.28 7.66
N PHE A 68 -5.57 -1.31 7.48
CA PHE A 68 -5.69 -2.60 8.13
C PHE A 68 -4.42 -2.95 8.91
N ALA A 69 -4.54 -3.17 10.21
CA ALA A 69 -3.45 -3.66 11.04
C ALA A 69 -3.31 -5.17 10.84
N THR A 70 -2.25 -5.58 10.17
CA THR A 70 -2.12 -6.96 9.68
C THR A 70 -1.95 -7.98 10.81
N GLU A 71 -1.18 -7.65 11.84
CA GLU A 71 -0.95 -8.53 12.98
C GLU A 71 -2.16 -8.62 13.91
N LEU A 72 -2.96 -7.55 13.99
CA LEU A 72 -4.17 -7.53 14.82
C LEU A 72 -5.40 -8.08 14.08
N GLY A 73 -5.37 -8.12 12.75
CA GLY A 73 -6.49 -8.57 11.95
C GLY A 73 -7.70 -7.63 11.98
N ILE A 74 -7.50 -6.31 12.22
CA ILE A 74 -8.57 -5.32 12.34
C ILE A 74 -8.40 -4.15 11.38
N SER A 75 -9.51 -3.57 10.95
CA SER A 75 -9.52 -2.29 10.23
C SER A 75 -9.36 -1.15 11.23
N LEU A 76 -8.37 -0.29 11.03
CA LEU A 76 -8.09 0.86 11.89
C LEU A 76 -8.93 2.09 11.51
N GLY A 77 -9.38 2.14 10.27
CA GLY A 77 -10.18 3.20 9.73
C GLY A 77 -10.45 2.99 8.25
N GLN A 78 -11.45 3.69 7.75
CA GLN A 78 -11.79 3.66 6.34
C GLN A 78 -12.39 4.99 5.90
N LEU A 79 -12.17 5.34 4.65
CA LEU A 79 -12.78 6.48 3.99
C LEU A 79 -13.37 6.05 2.66
N CYS A 80 -14.45 6.70 2.28
CA CYS A 80 -15.12 6.45 1.02
C CYS A 80 -14.81 7.54 0.02
N THR A 81 -14.58 7.17 -1.24
CA THR A 81 -14.50 8.09 -2.36
C THR A 81 -15.37 7.59 -3.50
N GLN A 82 -15.77 8.48 -4.38
CA GLN A 82 -16.66 8.16 -5.51
C GLN A 82 -15.89 7.58 -6.70
N GLU A 83 -14.61 7.93 -6.81
CA GLU A 83 -13.76 7.53 -7.93
C GLU A 83 -12.44 6.97 -7.41
N LYS A 84 -11.95 5.95 -8.09
CA LYS A 84 -10.67 5.31 -7.78
C LYS A 84 -9.49 6.29 -7.90
N GLU A 85 -9.59 7.25 -8.81
CA GLU A 85 -8.56 8.27 -9.04
C GLU A 85 -8.37 9.21 -7.85
N ASN A 86 -9.36 9.29 -6.96
CA ASN A 86 -9.30 10.10 -5.75
C ASN A 86 -8.57 9.41 -4.57
N GLU A 87 -8.10 8.17 -4.71
CA GLU A 87 -7.33 7.48 -3.65
C GLU A 87 -6.13 8.30 -3.18
N ILE A 88 -5.40 8.92 -4.12
CA ILE A 88 -4.20 9.73 -3.84
C ILE A 88 -4.52 10.91 -2.89
N VAL A 89 -5.74 11.45 -2.98
CA VAL A 89 -6.19 12.55 -2.14
C VAL A 89 -6.67 12.05 -0.78
N VAL A 90 -7.36 10.92 -0.76
CA VAL A 90 -8.00 10.36 0.44
C VAL A 90 -7.01 9.64 1.36
N ILE A 91 -5.96 9.00 0.81
CA ILE A 91 -4.94 8.32 1.62
C ILE A 91 -4.28 9.26 2.65
N PRO A 92 -3.84 10.50 2.31
CA PRO A 92 -3.33 11.44 3.30
C PRO A 92 -4.33 11.79 4.42
N GLU A 93 -5.62 11.90 4.10
CA GLU A 93 -6.67 12.15 5.09
C GLU A 93 -6.84 10.95 6.03
N LEU A 94 -6.82 9.72 5.48
CA LEU A 94 -6.87 8.51 6.28
C LEU A 94 -5.66 8.42 7.23
N LEU A 95 -4.45 8.74 6.76
CA LEU A 95 -3.24 8.75 7.58
C LEU A 95 -3.31 9.80 8.71
N ASP A 96 -3.98 10.96 8.50
CA ASP A 96 -4.19 11.96 9.56
C ASP A 96 -5.11 11.49 10.69
N MET A 97 -5.99 10.55 10.39
CA MET A 97 -6.90 9.98 11.39
C MET A 97 -6.23 8.93 12.28
N LEU A 98 -5.04 8.45 11.87
CA LEU A 98 -4.33 7.35 12.51
C LEU A 98 -3.07 7.84 13.24
N CYS A 99 -2.74 7.20 14.36
CA CYS A 99 -1.41 7.31 14.95
C CYS A 99 -0.52 6.27 14.28
N ILE A 100 0.33 6.71 13.34
CA ILE A 100 1.19 5.82 12.53
C ILE A 100 2.63 5.78 13.02
N LYS A 101 2.90 6.38 14.18
CA LYS A 101 4.23 6.37 14.79
C LYS A 101 4.73 4.94 14.99
N ASP A 102 5.97 4.70 14.60
CA ASP A 102 6.63 3.39 14.67
C ASP A 102 5.92 2.27 13.87
N CYS A 103 4.98 2.64 12.97
CA CYS A 103 4.30 1.69 12.08
C CYS A 103 4.95 1.64 10.70
N ILE A 104 4.84 0.49 10.03
CA ILE A 104 5.24 0.31 8.64
C ILE A 104 3.98 0.40 7.78
N ILE A 105 3.96 1.36 6.87
CA ILE A 105 2.82 1.60 5.96
C ILE A 105 3.12 0.98 4.61
N THR A 106 2.27 0.05 4.18
CA THR A 106 2.29 -0.47 2.81
C THR A 106 1.06 0.00 2.05
N ILE A 107 1.27 0.39 0.81
CA ILE A 107 0.20 0.86 -0.07
C ILE A 107 0.44 0.24 -1.45
N ASP A 108 -0.64 -0.02 -2.19
CA ASP A 108 -0.52 -0.45 -3.57
C ASP A 108 0.15 0.63 -4.46
N ALA A 109 0.40 0.28 -5.71
CA ALA A 109 1.16 1.17 -6.60
C ALA A 109 0.51 2.55 -6.82
N LEU A 110 -0.81 2.70 -6.72
CA LEU A 110 -1.45 4.01 -6.87
C LEU A 110 -1.04 4.97 -5.75
N GLY A 111 -0.86 4.43 -4.54
CA GLY A 111 -0.36 5.18 -3.39
C GLY A 111 1.14 5.43 -3.38
N CYS A 112 1.91 4.95 -4.37
CA CYS A 112 3.32 5.26 -4.51
C CYS A 112 3.50 6.71 -4.99
N GLN A 113 3.32 7.66 -4.06
CA GLN A 113 3.37 9.10 -4.28
C GLN A 113 4.30 9.77 -3.25
N ARG A 114 5.02 10.80 -3.69
CA ARG A 114 5.99 11.53 -2.85
C ARG A 114 5.33 12.20 -1.66
N THR A 115 4.17 12.79 -1.87
CA THR A 115 3.38 13.46 -0.83
C THR A 115 2.93 12.48 0.25
N ILE A 116 2.63 11.23 -0.12
CA ILE A 116 2.27 10.17 0.82
C ILE A 116 3.52 9.73 1.59
N ALA A 117 4.67 9.54 0.93
CA ALA A 117 5.93 9.23 1.62
C ALA A 117 6.31 10.31 2.64
N GLU A 118 6.20 11.60 2.26
CA GLU A 118 6.44 12.73 3.17
C GLU A 118 5.48 12.71 4.37
N LYS A 119 4.21 12.37 4.14
CA LYS A 119 3.18 12.27 5.16
C LYS A 119 3.49 11.18 6.18
N VAL A 120 3.86 9.98 5.69
CA VAL A 120 4.23 8.85 6.54
C VAL A 120 5.44 9.21 7.41
N ILE A 121 6.51 9.75 6.82
CA ILE A 121 7.72 10.13 7.58
C ILE A 121 7.43 11.25 8.57
N LYS A 122 6.56 12.23 8.22
CA LYS A 122 6.14 13.29 9.14
C LYS A 122 5.36 12.73 10.33
N GLY A 123 4.61 11.64 10.14
CA GLY A 123 3.90 10.91 11.19
C GLY A 123 4.78 9.96 11.98
N GLU A 124 6.11 10.02 11.84
CA GLU A 124 7.11 9.16 12.50
C GLU A 124 6.92 7.65 12.17
N GLY A 125 6.32 7.34 11.01
CA GLY A 125 6.19 5.99 10.47
C GLY A 125 7.18 5.71 9.36
N ASP A 126 7.25 4.46 8.94
CA ASP A 126 8.02 3.98 7.81
C ASP A 126 7.12 3.52 6.66
N TYR A 127 7.68 3.43 5.46
CA TYR A 127 6.92 2.97 4.30
C TYR A 127 7.65 1.88 3.50
N ILE A 128 6.85 1.01 2.88
CA ILE A 128 7.24 0.13 1.78
C ILE A 128 6.24 0.36 0.65
N PHE A 129 6.67 0.97 -0.45
CA PHE A 129 5.80 1.29 -1.57
C PHE A 129 6.16 0.46 -2.79
N ILE A 130 5.16 -0.20 -3.37
CA ILE A 130 5.30 -0.93 -4.63
C ILE A 130 5.34 0.08 -5.78
N VAL A 131 6.37 -0.03 -6.61
CA VAL A 131 6.60 0.85 -7.77
C VAL A 131 6.12 0.15 -9.03
N LYS A 132 5.14 0.73 -9.72
CA LYS A 132 4.60 0.22 -10.99
C LYS A 132 4.63 1.31 -12.07
N ASP A 133 3.79 1.14 -13.08
CA ASP A 133 3.75 1.97 -14.28
C ASP A 133 3.27 3.41 -14.05
N ASN A 134 2.72 3.72 -12.87
CA ASN A 134 2.44 5.10 -12.44
C ASN A 134 3.72 5.90 -12.11
N GLN A 135 4.84 5.21 -11.89
CA GLN A 135 6.18 5.79 -11.68
C GLN A 135 7.21 5.12 -12.62
N PRO A 136 7.06 5.25 -13.97
CA PRO A 136 7.78 4.41 -14.94
C PRO A 136 9.30 4.60 -14.86
N LYS A 137 9.77 5.83 -14.72
CA LYS A 137 11.21 6.13 -14.60
C LYS A 137 11.82 5.56 -13.31
N LEU A 138 11.09 5.64 -12.19
CA LEU A 138 11.54 5.07 -10.94
C LEU A 138 11.60 3.55 -11.01
N LYS A 139 10.57 2.92 -11.59
CA LYS A 139 10.51 1.46 -11.82
C LYS A 139 11.70 0.98 -12.65
N GLU A 140 11.96 1.63 -13.78
CA GLU A 140 13.08 1.28 -14.66
C GLU A 140 14.43 1.36 -13.95
N ILE A 141 14.67 2.45 -13.20
CA ILE A 141 15.92 2.63 -12.46
C ILE A 141 16.04 1.60 -11.34
N VAL A 142 15.02 1.40 -10.52
CA VAL A 142 15.05 0.41 -9.44
C VAL A 142 15.32 -0.98 -10.00
N LEU A 143 14.63 -1.38 -11.07
CA LEU A 143 14.79 -2.69 -11.67
C LEU A 143 16.23 -2.87 -12.24
N SER A 144 16.67 -1.95 -13.09
CA SER A 144 17.98 -2.05 -13.77
C SER A 144 19.16 -2.02 -12.80
N VAL A 145 19.08 -1.15 -11.78
CA VAL A 145 20.13 -1.05 -10.76
C VAL A 145 20.17 -2.32 -9.91
N THR A 146 19.02 -2.81 -9.44
CA THR A 146 18.97 -4.03 -8.62
C THR A 146 19.46 -5.24 -9.40
N GLU A 147 19.04 -5.43 -10.66
CA GLU A 147 19.53 -6.50 -11.52
C GLU A 147 21.05 -6.42 -11.76
N SER A 148 21.57 -5.21 -11.94
CA SER A 148 23.02 -5.01 -12.10
C SER A 148 23.78 -5.39 -10.82
N ILE A 149 23.28 -5.05 -9.65
CA ILE A 149 23.90 -5.39 -8.36
C ILE A 149 23.87 -6.92 -8.15
N VAL A 150 22.71 -7.55 -8.37
CA VAL A 150 22.53 -8.99 -8.16
C VAL A 150 23.36 -9.83 -9.14
N SER A 151 23.46 -9.41 -10.43
CA SER A 151 24.13 -10.20 -11.47
C SER A 151 25.64 -10.05 -11.49
N LYS A 152 26.18 -8.88 -11.13
CA LYS A 152 27.60 -8.57 -11.29
C LYS A 152 28.46 -8.91 -10.08
N GLY A 153 27.88 -9.39 -8.97
CA GLY A 153 28.63 -9.67 -7.75
C GLY A 153 29.44 -8.46 -7.26
N THR A 154 28.84 -7.27 -7.35
CA THR A 154 29.50 -6.01 -6.96
C THR A 154 29.81 -5.99 -5.47
N THR A 155 30.71 -5.08 -5.03
CA THR A 155 30.98 -4.83 -3.61
C THR A 155 29.77 -4.26 -2.85
N VAL A 156 28.70 -3.91 -3.57
CA VAL A 156 27.43 -3.44 -3.01
C VAL A 156 26.72 -4.60 -2.33
N ARG A 157 26.46 -4.45 -1.06
CA ARG A 157 25.70 -5.44 -0.31
C ARG A 157 24.22 -5.33 -0.67
N PHE A 158 23.61 -6.49 -0.88
CA PHE A 158 22.17 -6.63 -0.91
C PHE A 158 21.77 -7.77 0.04
N ASP A 159 20.59 -7.66 0.59
CA ASP A 159 19.99 -8.74 1.35
C ASP A 159 19.06 -9.54 0.46
N LYS A 160 18.97 -10.86 0.70
CA LYS A 160 18.14 -11.78 -0.07
C LYS A 160 17.34 -12.66 0.89
N TYR A 161 16.05 -12.72 0.68
CA TYR A 161 15.17 -13.64 1.39
C TYR A 161 14.29 -14.42 0.40
N GLU A 162 14.09 -15.72 0.64
CA GLU A 162 13.38 -16.60 -0.26
C GLU A 162 12.34 -17.43 0.50
N THR A 163 11.14 -17.52 -0.06
CA THR A 163 10.05 -18.35 0.46
C THR A 163 9.50 -19.26 -0.61
N HIS A 164 9.07 -20.45 -0.21
CA HIS A 164 8.43 -21.43 -1.07
C HIS A 164 7.09 -21.83 -0.47
N GLU A 165 6.06 -21.82 -1.29
CA GLU A 165 4.71 -22.23 -0.91
C GLU A 165 4.18 -23.25 -1.91
N GLU A 166 3.67 -24.39 -1.41
CA GLU A 166 3.01 -25.41 -2.20
C GLU A 166 1.55 -25.50 -1.77
N GLY A 167 0.62 -25.45 -2.71
CA GLY A 167 -0.79 -25.56 -2.40
C GLY A 167 -1.70 -25.41 -3.61
N HIS A 168 -2.87 -25.99 -3.55
CA HIS A 168 -3.93 -25.86 -4.56
C HIS A 168 -3.46 -26.11 -6.01
N GLY A 169 -2.55 -27.09 -6.22
CA GLY A 169 -2.02 -27.45 -7.55
C GLY A 169 -1.07 -26.41 -8.14
N ARG A 170 -0.43 -25.61 -7.31
CA ARG A 170 0.58 -24.62 -7.72
C ARG A 170 1.74 -24.59 -6.75
N ASN A 171 2.94 -24.30 -7.26
CA ASN A 171 4.13 -24.03 -6.48
C ASN A 171 4.51 -22.56 -6.72
N GLU A 172 4.65 -21.80 -5.65
CA GLU A 172 5.07 -20.41 -5.70
C GLU A 172 6.42 -20.25 -4.97
N SER A 173 7.37 -19.59 -5.63
CA SER A 173 8.63 -19.14 -5.03
C SER A 173 8.68 -17.62 -5.09
N ARG A 174 8.98 -17.00 -3.96
CA ARG A 174 9.17 -15.55 -3.86
C ARG A 174 10.56 -15.26 -3.38
N ILE A 175 11.29 -14.45 -4.13
CA ILE A 175 12.64 -14.01 -3.79
C ILE A 175 12.64 -12.49 -3.69
N CYS A 176 12.94 -11.97 -2.50
CA CYS A 176 13.15 -10.55 -2.28
C CYS A 176 14.64 -10.23 -2.39
N TYR A 177 14.99 -9.24 -3.22
CA TYR A 177 16.31 -8.63 -3.29
C TYR A 177 16.20 -7.20 -2.79
N CYS A 178 16.89 -6.89 -1.68
CA CYS A 178 16.85 -5.60 -1.02
C CYS A 178 18.23 -4.96 -1.00
N CYS A 179 18.39 -3.84 -1.70
CA CYS A 179 19.66 -3.11 -1.81
C CYS A 179 19.73 -1.99 -0.77
N ASN A 180 20.91 -1.78 -0.20
CA ASN A 180 21.15 -0.90 0.95
C ASN A 180 21.75 0.48 0.61
N ASP A 181 21.95 0.80 -0.65
CA ASP A 181 22.53 2.10 -1.03
C ASP A 181 21.66 2.85 -2.03
N PRO A 182 20.73 3.69 -1.53
CA PRO A 182 19.90 4.54 -2.40
C PRO A 182 20.71 5.52 -3.26
N GLY A 183 22.01 5.67 -3.02
CA GLY A 183 22.90 6.46 -3.85
C GLY A 183 22.90 6.01 -5.31
N PHE A 184 22.74 4.71 -5.55
CA PHE A 184 22.65 4.15 -6.90
C PHE A 184 21.40 4.55 -7.67
N LEU A 185 20.34 4.99 -6.99
CA LEU A 185 19.13 5.52 -7.64
C LEU A 185 19.33 6.94 -8.18
N GLY A 186 20.45 7.60 -7.82
CA GLY A 186 20.77 8.96 -8.21
C GLY A 186 20.24 10.04 -7.25
N ALA A 187 20.91 11.19 -7.26
CA ALA A 187 20.63 12.30 -6.35
C ALA A 187 19.18 12.85 -6.48
N ASP A 188 18.65 12.88 -7.71
CA ASP A 188 17.31 13.37 -7.99
C ASP A 188 16.21 12.53 -7.33
N ILE A 189 16.36 11.20 -7.34
CA ILE A 189 15.39 10.29 -6.71
C ILE A 189 15.49 10.45 -5.20
N ARG A 190 16.69 10.41 -4.63
CA ARG A 190 16.91 10.60 -3.19
C ARG A 190 16.34 11.92 -2.67
N LYS A 191 16.47 13.01 -3.43
CA LYS A 191 15.89 14.31 -3.06
C LYS A 191 14.36 14.31 -3.09
N LYS A 192 13.77 13.54 -4.03
CA LYS A 192 12.33 13.51 -4.26
C LYS A 192 11.58 12.56 -3.34
N TRP A 193 12.22 11.51 -2.84
CA TRP A 193 11.60 10.50 -1.98
C TRP A 193 12.14 10.64 -0.55
N LYS A 194 11.27 11.09 0.34
CA LYS A 194 11.64 11.38 1.72
C LYS A 194 12.12 10.12 2.42
N ASN A 195 13.33 10.20 3.01
CA ASN A 195 13.94 9.14 3.84
C ASN A 195 14.03 7.75 3.16
N ILE A 196 14.27 7.70 1.83
CA ILE A 196 14.52 6.43 1.16
C ILE A 196 15.83 5.80 1.67
N GLN A 197 15.76 4.58 2.21
CA GLN A 197 16.90 3.83 2.78
C GLN A 197 17.19 2.56 2.00
N SER A 198 16.16 1.90 1.47
CA SER A 198 16.33 0.67 0.70
C SER A 198 15.41 0.63 -0.52
N PHE A 199 15.76 -0.22 -1.48
CA PHE A 199 15.02 -0.44 -2.71
C PHE A 199 15.33 -1.82 -3.28
N GLY A 200 14.49 -2.31 -4.16
CA GLY A 200 14.72 -3.60 -4.80
C GLY A 200 13.52 -4.12 -5.55
N TYR A 201 13.48 -5.43 -5.72
CA TYR A 201 12.30 -6.10 -6.26
C TYR A 201 12.04 -7.43 -5.58
N ILE A 202 10.77 -7.83 -5.60
CA ILE A 202 10.31 -9.17 -5.25
C ILE A 202 10.04 -9.90 -6.57
N GLU A 203 10.76 -11.01 -6.79
CA GLU A 203 10.52 -11.92 -7.91
C GLU A 203 9.59 -13.03 -7.44
N ASN A 204 8.43 -13.13 -8.07
CA ASN A 204 7.44 -14.17 -7.81
C ASN A 204 7.39 -15.13 -8.98
N THR A 205 7.83 -16.35 -8.78
CA THR A 205 7.74 -17.44 -9.75
C THR A 205 6.61 -18.35 -9.37
N ARG A 206 5.62 -18.50 -10.27
CA ARG A 206 4.47 -19.38 -10.09
C ARG A 206 4.48 -20.48 -11.14
N ASN A 207 4.55 -21.73 -10.67
CA ASN A 207 4.43 -22.93 -11.48
C ASN A 207 3.03 -23.51 -11.33
N THR A 208 2.35 -23.72 -12.46
CA THR A 208 1.03 -24.35 -12.54
C THR A 208 1.02 -25.39 -13.67
N ASN A 209 -0.02 -26.20 -13.73
CA ASN A 209 -0.21 -27.15 -14.84
C ASN A 209 -0.30 -26.47 -16.24
N LYS A 210 -0.49 -25.14 -16.27
CA LYS A 210 -0.57 -24.33 -17.50
C LYS A 210 0.77 -23.68 -17.90
N GLY A 211 1.80 -23.82 -17.05
CA GLY A 211 3.12 -23.26 -17.28
C GLY A 211 3.66 -22.43 -16.11
N THR A 212 4.84 -21.88 -16.32
CA THR A 212 5.56 -21.04 -15.36
C THR A 212 5.37 -19.56 -15.72
N THR A 213 5.05 -18.75 -14.73
CA THR A 213 5.05 -17.28 -14.84
C THR A 213 6.02 -16.68 -13.85
N VAL A 214 6.73 -15.62 -14.27
CA VAL A 214 7.63 -14.85 -13.42
C VAL A 214 7.19 -13.39 -13.44
N GLU A 215 6.99 -12.81 -12.26
CA GLU A 215 6.64 -11.40 -12.08
C GLU A 215 7.65 -10.73 -11.16
N LYS A 216 8.17 -9.56 -11.54
CA LYS A 216 9.01 -8.71 -10.69
C LYS A 216 8.24 -7.49 -10.23
N ARG A 217 8.18 -7.29 -8.91
CA ARG A 217 7.53 -6.14 -8.28
C ARG A 217 8.58 -5.27 -7.62
N CYS A 218 8.88 -4.13 -8.23
CA CYS A 218 9.81 -3.17 -7.66
C CYS A 218 9.23 -2.49 -6.43
N PHE A 219 10.09 -2.15 -5.48
CA PHE A 219 9.72 -1.38 -4.29
C PHE A 219 10.79 -0.35 -3.93
N ILE A 220 10.36 0.64 -3.14
CA ILE A 220 11.19 1.56 -2.39
C ILE A 220 10.74 1.58 -0.94
N SER A 221 11.67 1.80 0.00
CA SER A 221 11.35 1.79 1.42
C SER A 221 12.17 2.82 2.20
N SER A 222 11.61 3.31 3.30
CA SER A 222 12.33 4.09 4.31
C SER A 222 13.00 3.21 5.38
N LEU A 223 12.74 1.91 5.37
CA LEU A 223 13.39 0.96 6.28
C LEU A 223 14.82 0.68 5.82
N GLU A 224 15.68 0.39 6.79
CA GLU A 224 16.96 -0.25 6.54
C GLU A 224 16.75 -1.57 5.76
N PRO A 225 17.74 -1.99 4.95
CA PRO A 225 17.58 -3.17 4.10
C PRO A 225 17.45 -4.43 4.94
N ASP A 226 16.29 -5.06 4.84
CA ASP A 226 15.93 -6.31 5.48
C ASP A 226 14.92 -7.02 4.57
N ALA A 227 15.40 -7.95 3.74
CA ALA A 227 14.59 -8.62 2.74
C ALA A 227 13.49 -9.52 3.35
N GLN A 228 13.65 -9.92 4.60
CA GLN A 228 12.63 -10.70 5.32
C GLN A 228 11.47 -9.85 5.80
N LYS A 229 11.71 -8.57 6.12
CA LYS A 229 10.68 -7.62 6.53
C LYS A 229 9.89 -7.03 5.38
N ILE A 230 10.45 -7.03 4.16
CA ILE A 230 9.84 -6.53 2.94
C ILE A 230 8.99 -7.59 2.28
#